data_bb5f5e626ca84a14e9525601eec9a69a
#
_entry.id   bb5f5e626ca84a14e9525601eec9a69a
#
_cell.length_a   1.000
_cell.length_b   1.000
_cell.length_c   1.000
_cell.angle_alpha   90.00
_cell.angle_beta   90.00
_cell.angle_gamma   90.00
#
_symmetry.space_group_name_H-M   'P 1'
#
loop_
_entity.id
_entity.type
_entity.pdbx_description
1 polymer ?
#
loop_
_entity_poly.entity_id
_entity_poly.type
_entity_poly.pdbx_seq_one_letter_code
_entity_poly.pdbx_strand_id
1 'polypeptide(L)' 'MRSGLTVAELDDWELHGAVWRPLVLTDERAVVELCSCTGEPMDVVEGDSPELIEFIRTRPRDDA' A
#
# COMPACT_ATOMS: atom_id res chain seq x y z
N MET A 1 11.07 -7.42 4.83
CA MET A 1 10.35 -6.26 4.26
C MET A 1 11.07 -5.79 3.01
N ARG A 2 10.32 -5.65 1.92
CA ARG A 2 10.88 -5.11 0.68
C ARG A 2 10.81 -3.59 0.69
N SER A 3 11.67 -2.95 -0.09
CA SER A 3 11.63 -1.51 -0.28
C SER A 3 11.37 -1.21 -1.75
N GLY A 4 11.12 0.08 -2.06
CA GLY A 4 10.89 0.48 -3.43
C GLY A 4 9.45 0.37 -3.87
N LEU A 5 8.51 0.44 -2.93
CA LEU A 5 7.10 0.43 -3.26
C LEU A 5 6.75 1.64 -4.11
N THR A 6 5.91 1.44 -5.12
CA THR A 6 5.47 2.51 -6.02
C THR A 6 3.96 2.51 -6.13
N VAL A 7 3.42 3.62 -6.61
CA VAL A 7 1.98 3.73 -6.88
C VAL A 7 1.56 2.66 -7.89
N ALA A 8 2.38 2.43 -8.90
CA ALA A 8 2.05 1.45 -9.93
C ALA A 8 1.90 0.06 -9.35
N GLU A 9 2.73 -0.28 -8.36
CA GLU A 9 2.65 -1.59 -7.72
C GLU A 9 1.34 -1.74 -6.95
N LEU A 10 0.93 -0.73 -6.22
CA LEU A 10 -0.33 -0.77 -5.48
C LEU A 10 -1.52 -0.85 -6.42
N ASP A 11 -1.47 -0.08 -7.49
CA ASP A 11 -2.55 -0.08 -8.48
C ASP A 11 -2.67 -1.45 -9.14
N ASP A 12 -1.55 -2.04 -9.49
CA ASP A 12 -1.53 -3.38 -10.09
C ASP A 12 -2.07 -4.42 -9.11
N TRP A 13 -1.72 -4.28 -7.83
CA TRP A 13 -2.21 -5.18 -6.80
C TRP A 13 -3.73 -5.16 -6.71
N GLU A 14 -4.30 -3.96 -6.77
CA GLU A 14 -5.76 -3.79 -6.74
C GLU A 14 -6.43 -4.36 -7.99
N LEU A 15 -5.78 -4.23 -9.13
CA LEU A 15 -6.32 -4.75 -10.38
C LEU A 15 -6.45 -6.27 -10.36
N HIS A 16 -5.67 -6.93 -9.56
CA HIS A 16 -5.73 -8.39 -9.42
C HIS A 16 -6.74 -8.83 -8.35
N GLY A 17 -7.50 -7.89 -7.81
CA GLY A 17 -8.54 -8.22 -6.83
C GLY A 17 -8.01 -8.43 -5.42
N ALA A 18 -6.74 -8.15 -5.20
CA ALA A 18 -6.15 -8.29 -3.88
C ALA A 18 -6.27 -6.96 -3.12
N VAL A 19 -5.94 -6.98 -1.85
CA VAL A 19 -6.07 -5.80 -1.00
C VAL A 19 -4.72 -5.45 -0.37
N TRP A 20 -4.62 -4.22 0.09
CA TRP A 20 -3.44 -3.76 0.81
C TRP A 20 -3.89 -2.76 1.87
N ARG A 21 -3.07 -2.60 2.89
CA ARG A 21 -3.38 -1.62 3.93
C ARG A 21 -2.11 -0.97 4.44
N PRO A 22 -2.16 0.32 4.76
CA PRO A 22 -0.99 1.01 5.29
C PRO A 22 -0.77 0.63 6.76
N LEU A 23 0.45 0.28 7.08
CA LEU A 23 0.85 0.01 8.45
C LEU A 23 1.47 1.25 9.09
N VAL A 24 2.25 1.98 8.29
CA VAL A 24 2.88 3.23 8.74
C VAL A 24 2.74 4.23 7.59
N LEU A 25 2.34 5.44 7.92
CA LEU A 25 2.25 6.51 6.94
C LEU A 25 2.73 7.80 7.59
N THR A 26 3.85 8.30 7.09
CA THR A 26 4.39 9.57 7.53
C THR A 26 4.62 10.46 6.32
N ASP A 27 5.09 11.68 6.54
CA ASP A 27 5.40 12.58 5.43
C ASP A 27 6.61 12.10 4.63
N GLU A 28 7.37 11.16 5.17
CA GLU A 28 8.64 10.76 4.59
C GLU A 28 8.64 9.33 4.09
N ARG A 29 7.73 8.50 4.57
CA ARG A 29 7.69 7.13 4.11
C ARG A 29 6.33 6.47 4.39
N ALA A 30 6.10 5.39 3.69
CA ALA A 30 4.92 4.58 3.90
C ALA A 30 5.33 3.11 3.96
N VAL A 31 4.73 2.37 4.89
CA VAL A 31 4.91 0.93 4.98
C VAL A 31 3.54 0.30 4.77
N VAL A 32 3.44 -0.60 3.82
CA VAL A 32 2.17 -1.16 3.39
C VAL A 32 2.24 -2.68 3.46
N GLU A 33 1.20 -3.27 4.00
CA GLU A 33 1.04 -4.71 4.00
C GLU A 33 0.22 -5.10 2.79
N LEU A 34 0.78 -5.97 1.95
CA LEU A 34 0.09 -6.50 0.79
C LEU A 34 -0.61 -7.79 1.19
N CYS A 35 -1.90 -7.87 0.92
CA CYS A 35 -2.72 -8.99 1.34
C CYS A 35 -3.33 -9.68 0.14
N SER A 36 -3.71 -10.94 0.31
CA SER A 36 -4.43 -11.67 -0.71
C SER A 36 -5.86 -11.14 -0.80
N CYS A 37 -6.61 -11.65 -1.77
CA CYS A 37 -8.01 -11.24 -1.92
C CYS A 37 -8.86 -11.66 -0.73
N THR A 38 -8.39 -12.59 0.07
CA THR A 38 -9.09 -13.01 1.29
C THR A 38 -8.59 -12.28 2.52
N GLY A 39 -7.62 -11.39 2.37
CA GLY A 39 -7.12 -10.60 3.48
C GLY A 39 -5.91 -11.17 4.19
N GLU A 40 -5.34 -12.24 3.68
CA GLU A 40 -4.17 -12.85 4.31
C GLU A 40 -2.91 -12.07 3.96
N PRO A 41 -2.07 -11.74 4.96
CA PRO A 41 -0.85 -10.99 4.67
C PRO A 41 0.11 -11.81 3.82
N MET A 42 0.58 -11.20 2.74
CA MET A 42 1.48 -11.84 1.79
C MET A 42 2.87 -11.24 1.85
N ASP A 43 2.98 -9.94 2.05
CA ASP A 43 4.26 -9.25 2.02
C ASP A 43 4.13 -7.88 2.67
N VAL A 44 5.26 -7.32 3.08
CA VAL A 44 5.31 -5.96 3.61
C VAL A 44 6.34 -5.20 2.80
N VAL A 45 5.95 -4.05 2.29
CA VAL A 45 6.80 -3.26 1.39
C VAL A 45 6.78 -1.82 1.86
N GLU A 46 7.91 -1.15 1.78
CA GLU A 46 7.99 0.26 2.14
C GLU A 46 8.42 1.10 0.94
N GLY A 47 8.01 2.35 0.95
CA GLY A 47 8.41 3.31 -0.05
C GLY A 47 8.47 4.70 0.55
N ASP A 48 9.22 5.58 -0.09
CA ASP A 48 9.41 6.94 0.42
C ASP A 48 9.10 8.00 -0.62
N SER A 49 8.49 7.62 -1.71
CA SER A 49 8.14 8.57 -2.77
C SER A 49 7.01 9.48 -2.30
N PRO A 50 7.14 10.80 -2.50
CA PRO A 50 6.03 11.71 -2.16
C PRO A 50 4.75 11.36 -2.91
N GLU A 51 4.88 10.90 -4.14
CA GLU A 51 3.73 10.50 -4.94
C GLU A 51 3.01 9.32 -4.32
N LEU A 52 3.77 8.35 -3.83
CA LEU A 52 3.20 7.18 -3.16
C LEU A 52 2.48 7.58 -1.88
N ILE A 53 3.11 8.43 -1.09
CA ILE A 53 2.54 8.87 0.18
C ILE A 53 1.22 9.60 -0.07
N GLU A 54 1.20 10.46 -1.06
CA GLU A 54 -0.02 11.19 -1.41
C GLU A 54 -1.11 10.23 -1.89
N PHE A 55 -0.74 9.25 -2.70
CA PHE A 55 -1.68 8.27 -3.20
C PHE A 55 -2.36 7.52 -2.04
N ILE A 56 -1.57 7.08 -1.07
CA ILE A 56 -2.11 6.34 0.07
C ILE A 56 -2.97 7.26 0.94
N ARG A 57 -2.52 8.49 1.13
CA ARG A 57 -3.22 9.45 1.98
C ARG A 57 -4.59 9.80 1.44
N THR A 58 -4.71 9.88 0.13
CA THR A 58 -5.97 10.29 -0.50
C THR A 58 -6.89 9.13 -0.83
N ARG A 59 -6.45 7.90 -0.61
CA ARG A 59 -7.30 6.73 -0.86
C ARG A 59 -8.43 6.70 0.16
N PRO A 60 -9.67 6.54 -0.29
CA PRO A 60 -10.78 6.41 0.66
C PRO A 60 -10.65 5.12 1.44
N ARG A 61 -11.00 5.18 2.70
CA ARG A 61 -11.01 3.99 3.52
C ARG A 61 -12.35 3.31 3.42
N ASP A 62 -12.30 2.01 3.45
CA ASP A 62 -13.50 1.18 3.34
C ASP A 62 -14.08 0.80 4.67
N ASP A 63 -13.53 1.27 5.73
CA ASP A 63 -13.93 0.91 7.07
C ASP A 63 -15.03 1.80 7.62
N ALA A 64 -15.58 2.59 6.78
CA ALA A 64 -16.64 3.52 7.18
C ALA A 64 -17.89 2.80 7.63
#